data_833bacb9a094e991e345b1ee38f877ba
#
_entry.id   833bacb9a094e991e345b1ee38f877ba
#
_cell.length_a   1.000
_cell.length_b   1.000
_cell.length_c   1.000
_cell.angle_alpha   90.00
_cell.angle_beta   90.00
_cell.angle_gamma   90.00
#
_symmetry.space_group_name_H-M   'P 1'
#
loop_
_entity.id
_entity.type
_entity.pdbx_description
1 polymer ?
#
loop_
_entity_poly.entity_id
_entity_poly.type
_entity_poly.pdbx_seq_one_letter_code
_entity_poly.pdbx_strand_id
1 'polypeptide(L)'
;KNRDKLLSMTLVALFCVLMIVSAKISLLSFPVPLTFQLPMAVLSGMFLGWRRGLLTQTLYLVMGLAGLPVFASGGGLSYVFTPTFGFLFGFVPCAFVGGYMYDKIFRNQFSVRAEYEFYFLCGLVAVIVAYICGTAYMYVFFKYISADGLSSWPISKIIGTAVLPFIWKDIFLIFPIIYMAKRLKYLTRRA
;
A
#
# COMPACT_ATOMS: atom_id res chain seq x y z
N LYS A 1 26.30 14.01 3.28
CA LYS A 1 25.49 13.64 4.47
C LYS A 1 24.20 14.45 4.60
N ASN A 2 24.25 15.80 4.51
CA ASN A 2 23.04 16.64 4.55
C ASN A 2 22.20 16.53 3.27
N ARG A 3 22.84 16.48 2.09
CA ARG A 3 22.17 16.31 0.81
C ARG A 3 21.38 14.99 0.76
N ASP A 4 21.93 13.89 1.26
CA ASP A 4 21.26 12.58 1.26
C ASP A 4 20.05 12.54 2.21
N LYS A 5 20.15 13.25 3.35
CA LYS A 5 19.01 13.43 4.26
C LYS A 5 17.89 14.24 3.61
N LEU A 6 18.24 15.38 3.00
CA LEU A 6 17.27 16.21 2.28
C LEU A 6 16.58 15.43 1.17
N LEU A 7 17.35 14.75 0.31
CA LEU A 7 16.79 13.92 -0.76
C LEU A 7 15.85 12.84 -0.20
N SER A 8 16.23 12.19 0.90
CA SER A 8 15.38 11.20 1.57
C SER A 8 14.05 11.79 2.03
N MET A 9 14.09 12.95 2.69
CA MET A 9 12.88 13.61 3.18
C MET A 9 11.98 14.06 2.04
N THR A 10 12.57 14.64 0.98
CA THR A 10 11.85 15.05 -0.23
C THR A 10 11.15 13.87 -0.91
N LEU A 11 11.82 12.72 -1.01
CA LEU A 11 11.23 11.52 -1.61
C LEU A 11 10.08 10.96 -0.74
N VAL A 12 10.22 10.94 0.57
CA VAL A 12 9.15 10.54 1.50
C VAL A 12 7.94 11.47 1.32
N ALA A 13 8.15 12.79 1.32
CA ALA A 13 7.09 13.76 1.11
C ALA A 13 6.40 13.59 -0.26
N LEU A 14 7.19 13.40 -1.33
CA LEU A 14 6.67 13.16 -2.67
C LEU A 14 5.76 11.92 -2.70
N PHE A 15 6.20 10.82 -2.09
CA PHE A 15 5.39 9.61 -2.04
C PHE A 15 4.15 9.75 -1.15
N CYS A 16 4.18 10.57 -0.10
CA CYS A 16 2.96 10.93 0.64
C CYS A 16 1.95 11.67 -0.27
N VAL A 17 2.42 12.62 -1.09
CA VAL A 17 1.58 13.32 -2.07
C VAL A 17 1.01 12.34 -3.09
N LEU A 18 1.84 11.43 -3.63
CA LEU A 18 1.38 10.39 -4.57
C LEU A 18 0.33 9.47 -3.93
N MET A 19 0.46 9.13 -2.65
CA MET A 19 -0.56 8.39 -1.90
C MET A 19 -1.89 9.17 -1.84
N ILE A 20 -1.84 10.47 -1.54
CA ILE A 20 -3.03 11.33 -1.49
C ILE A 20 -3.70 11.39 -2.86
N VAL A 21 -2.93 11.64 -3.91
CA VAL A 21 -3.46 11.68 -5.29
C VAL A 21 -4.09 10.34 -5.67
N SER A 22 -3.42 9.23 -5.39
CA SER A 22 -3.92 7.89 -5.69
C SER A 22 -5.18 7.51 -4.90
N ALA A 23 -5.38 8.11 -3.71
CA ALA A 23 -6.60 7.97 -2.93
C ALA A 23 -7.79 8.70 -3.57
N LYS A 24 -7.52 9.87 -4.18
CA LYS A 24 -8.57 10.69 -4.83
C LYS A 24 -8.98 10.15 -6.21
N ILE A 25 -8.14 9.34 -6.84
CA ILE A 25 -8.49 8.61 -8.07
C ILE A 25 -9.25 7.33 -7.65
N SER A 26 -10.55 7.46 -7.42
CA SER A 26 -11.44 6.37 -7.04
C SER A 26 -12.49 6.14 -8.12
N LEU A 27 -12.54 4.92 -8.67
CA LEU A 27 -13.46 4.55 -9.76
C LEU A 27 -14.77 3.92 -9.25
N LEU A 28 -14.75 3.34 -8.06
CA LEU A 28 -15.91 2.71 -7.41
C LEU A 28 -15.94 3.15 -5.95
N SER A 29 -17.14 3.43 -5.41
CA SER A 29 -17.25 4.04 -4.08
C SER A 29 -17.82 3.13 -3.00
N PHE A 30 -18.43 1.99 -3.33
CA PHE A 30 -19.07 1.13 -2.31
C PHE A 30 -18.99 -0.36 -2.67
N PRO A 31 -18.73 -1.22 -1.69
CA PRO A 31 -18.39 -0.98 -0.27
C PRO A 31 -16.92 -0.61 -0.04
N VAL A 32 -16.06 -0.84 -1.04
CA VAL A 32 -14.61 -0.55 -1.01
C VAL A 32 -14.27 0.30 -2.23
N PRO A 33 -13.69 1.50 -2.05
CA PRO A 33 -13.29 2.35 -3.17
C PRO A 33 -12.14 1.69 -3.95
N LEU A 34 -12.30 1.60 -5.26
CA LEU A 34 -11.24 1.14 -6.16
C LEU A 34 -10.24 2.27 -6.37
N THR A 35 -9.16 2.24 -5.62
CA THR A 35 -8.10 3.25 -5.66
C THR A 35 -6.78 2.68 -6.18
N PHE A 36 -5.81 3.56 -6.45
CA PHE A 36 -4.44 3.20 -6.81
C PHE A 36 -3.48 3.23 -5.60
N GLN A 37 -4.02 3.32 -4.37
CA GLN A 37 -3.22 3.43 -3.15
C GLN A 37 -2.35 2.21 -2.89
N LEU A 38 -2.88 1.00 -3.03
CA LEU A 38 -2.12 -0.23 -2.79
C LEU A 38 -0.92 -0.36 -3.72
N PRO A 39 -1.03 -0.18 -5.05
CA PRO A 39 0.12 -0.08 -5.94
C PRO A 39 1.15 0.96 -5.52
N MET A 40 0.72 2.15 -5.09
CA MET A 40 1.64 3.20 -4.61
C MET A 40 2.31 2.83 -3.29
N ALA A 41 1.62 2.14 -2.39
CA ALA A 41 2.21 1.62 -1.14
C ALA A 41 3.31 0.59 -1.44
N VAL A 42 3.07 -0.36 -2.34
CA VAL A 42 4.07 -1.34 -2.80
C VAL A 42 5.27 -0.63 -3.43
N LEU A 43 5.02 0.32 -4.36
CA LEU A 43 6.06 1.10 -5.01
C LEU A 43 6.90 1.89 -3.99
N SER A 44 6.27 2.51 -3.00
CA SER A 44 7.00 3.25 -1.95
C SER A 44 7.97 2.35 -1.18
N GLY A 45 7.55 1.14 -0.82
CA GLY A 45 8.40 0.16 -0.16
C GLY A 45 9.58 -0.28 -1.04
N MET A 46 9.29 -0.70 -2.26
CA MET A 46 10.30 -1.22 -3.19
C MET A 46 11.30 -0.15 -3.64
N PHE A 47 10.84 1.07 -3.91
CA PHE A 47 11.69 2.15 -4.39
C PHE A 47 12.48 2.84 -3.27
N LEU A 48 11.80 3.30 -2.21
CA LEU A 48 12.45 4.02 -1.10
C LEU A 48 13.23 3.09 -0.18
N GLY A 49 12.97 1.78 -0.24
CA GLY A 49 13.42 0.78 0.72
C GLY A 49 12.51 0.72 1.94
N TRP A 50 12.65 -0.36 2.72
CA TRP A 50 11.72 -0.69 3.80
C TRP A 50 11.54 0.40 4.87
N ARG A 51 12.63 1.09 5.28
CA ARG A 51 12.58 2.13 6.33
C ARG A 51 11.79 3.36 5.89
N ARG A 52 12.07 3.85 4.69
CA ARG A 52 11.44 5.06 4.15
C ARG A 52 10.04 4.77 3.63
N GLY A 53 9.81 3.59 3.05
CA GLY A 53 8.48 3.13 2.67
C GLY A 53 7.56 3.00 3.88
N LEU A 54 8.04 2.37 4.97
CA LEU A 54 7.33 2.32 6.24
C LEU A 54 6.99 3.73 6.76
N LEU A 55 7.99 4.62 6.79
CA LEU A 55 7.80 6.00 7.24
C LEU A 55 6.76 6.74 6.39
N THR A 56 6.80 6.59 5.07
CA THR A 56 5.83 7.20 4.14
C THR A 56 4.40 6.77 4.48
N GLN A 57 4.16 5.47 4.63
CA GLN A 57 2.82 4.95 4.91
C GLN A 57 2.34 5.33 6.32
N THR A 58 3.24 5.33 7.29
CA THR A 58 2.93 5.78 8.66
C THR A 58 2.57 7.27 8.68
N LEU A 59 3.35 8.12 8.01
CA LEU A 59 3.04 9.55 7.89
C LEU A 59 1.70 9.79 7.19
N TYR A 60 1.45 9.09 6.08
CA TYR A 60 0.17 9.18 5.37
C TYR A 60 -1.00 8.81 6.30
N LEU A 61 -0.90 7.71 7.04
CA LEU A 61 -1.92 7.27 7.98
C LEU A 61 -2.13 8.28 9.12
N VAL A 62 -1.04 8.78 9.72
CA VAL A 62 -1.09 9.77 10.80
C VAL A 62 -1.73 11.07 10.32
N MET A 63 -1.34 11.59 9.14
CA MET A 63 -1.95 12.80 8.58
C MET A 63 -3.46 12.65 8.40
N GLY A 64 -3.90 11.51 7.88
CA GLY A 64 -5.32 11.24 7.69
C GLY A 64 -6.09 11.13 9.01
N LEU A 65 -5.53 10.45 10.01
CA LEU A 65 -6.15 10.34 11.33
C LEU A 65 -6.14 11.68 12.10
N ALA A 66 -5.16 12.55 11.86
CA ALA A 66 -5.11 13.90 12.40
C ALA A 66 -6.19 14.85 11.81
N GLY A 67 -7.01 14.36 10.89
CA GLY A 67 -8.14 15.12 10.33
C GLY A 67 -7.88 15.72 8.94
N LEU A 68 -6.69 15.55 8.36
CA LEU A 68 -6.45 15.98 6.99
C LEU A 68 -7.25 15.10 6.01
N PRO A 69 -7.91 15.67 4.99
CA PRO A 69 -8.76 14.93 4.05
C PRO A 69 -7.92 14.18 3.00
N VAL A 70 -6.97 13.35 3.45
CA VAL A 70 -6.00 12.64 2.60
C VAL A 70 -6.48 11.25 2.17
N PHE A 71 -7.45 10.65 2.87
CA PHE A 71 -8.04 9.37 2.50
C PHE A 71 -9.07 9.53 1.37
N ALA A 72 -9.51 8.41 0.79
CA ALA A 72 -10.47 8.41 -0.33
C ALA A 72 -11.75 9.17 0.00
N SER A 73 -12.32 8.96 1.19
CA SER A 73 -13.58 9.56 1.65
C SER A 73 -13.40 10.60 2.76
N GLY A 74 -12.21 11.24 2.86
CA GLY A 74 -11.98 12.29 3.86
C GLY A 74 -10.80 12.02 4.79
N GLY A 75 -10.99 12.19 6.09
CA GLY A 75 -10.00 11.98 7.15
C GLY A 75 -10.62 12.12 8.54
N GLY A 76 -9.81 12.02 9.57
CA GLY A 76 -10.20 12.12 10.98
C GLY A 76 -10.24 10.77 11.69
N LEU A 77 -10.30 10.81 13.02
CA LEU A 77 -10.35 9.60 13.86
C LEU A 77 -11.57 8.74 13.59
N SER A 78 -12.69 9.33 13.16
CA SER A 78 -13.89 8.59 12.77
C SER A 78 -13.67 7.62 11.62
N TYR A 79 -12.63 7.84 10.81
CA TYR A 79 -12.29 6.96 9.71
C TYR A 79 -11.87 5.54 10.17
N VAL A 80 -11.39 5.42 11.42
CA VAL A 80 -11.12 4.11 12.05
C VAL A 80 -12.39 3.24 12.06
N PHE A 81 -13.57 3.84 12.23
CA PHE A 81 -14.84 3.14 12.23
C PHE A 81 -15.43 2.92 10.83
N THR A 82 -14.60 2.88 9.80
CA THR A 82 -15.01 2.49 8.44
C THR A 82 -14.52 1.08 8.12
N PRO A 83 -15.27 0.28 7.35
CA PRO A 83 -14.88 -1.10 7.03
C PRO A 83 -13.58 -1.20 6.23
N THR A 84 -13.19 -0.12 5.54
CA THR A 84 -12.00 -0.04 4.67
C THR A 84 -10.73 0.37 5.40
N PHE A 85 -10.82 0.81 6.67
CA PHE A 85 -9.66 1.28 7.44
C PHE A 85 -8.54 0.25 7.55
N GLY A 86 -8.90 -1.04 7.64
CA GLY A 86 -7.92 -2.12 7.70
C GLY A 86 -6.97 -2.18 6.49
N PHE A 87 -7.43 -1.76 5.32
CA PHE A 87 -6.57 -1.68 4.13
C PHE A 87 -5.57 -0.54 4.25
N LEU A 88 -5.98 0.62 4.80
CA LEU A 88 -5.08 1.74 5.06
C LEU A 88 -3.99 1.37 6.07
N PHE A 89 -4.39 0.71 7.15
CA PHE A 89 -3.44 0.16 8.12
C PHE A 89 -2.52 -0.88 7.46
N GLY A 90 -3.06 -1.73 6.59
CA GLY A 90 -2.34 -2.76 5.84
C GLY A 90 -1.26 -2.21 4.89
N PHE A 91 -1.34 -0.95 4.44
CA PHE A 91 -0.30 -0.34 3.61
C PHE A 91 1.03 -0.18 4.36
N VAL A 92 1.00 -0.02 5.67
CA VAL A 92 2.22 0.11 6.50
C VAL A 92 3.05 -1.19 6.46
N PRO A 93 2.53 -2.37 6.88
CA PRO A 93 3.26 -3.61 6.77
C PRO A 93 3.51 -4.04 5.32
N CYS A 94 2.64 -3.70 4.37
CA CYS A 94 2.83 -3.93 2.94
C CYS A 94 4.11 -3.27 2.43
N ALA A 95 4.30 -1.98 2.68
CA ALA A 95 5.49 -1.23 2.28
C ALA A 95 6.76 -1.75 2.99
N PHE A 96 6.64 -2.14 4.25
CA PHE A 96 7.74 -2.75 4.99
C PHE A 96 8.18 -4.07 4.39
N VAL A 97 7.26 -5.02 4.22
CA VAL A 97 7.57 -6.38 3.74
C VAL A 97 8.08 -6.34 2.30
N GLY A 98 7.37 -5.63 1.41
CA GLY A 98 7.76 -5.50 0.01
C GLY A 98 9.12 -4.83 -0.14
N GLY A 99 9.38 -3.76 0.62
CA GLY A 99 10.66 -3.06 0.64
C GLY A 99 11.79 -3.88 1.22
N TYR A 100 11.56 -4.61 2.30
CA TYR A 100 12.57 -5.46 2.93
C TYR A 100 12.99 -6.62 2.02
N MET A 101 12.02 -7.33 1.44
CA MET A 101 12.31 -8.42 0.50
C MET A 101 13.05 -7.90 -0.73
N TYR A 102 12.57 -6.79 -1.31
CA TYR A 102 13.20 -6.16 -2.47
C TYR A 102 14.65 -5.74 -2.18
N ASP A 103 14.92 -5.08 -1.04
CA ASP A 103 16.27 -4.66 -0.66
C ASP A 103 17.22 -5.84 -0.44
N LYS A 104 16.71 -6.95 0.11
CA LYS A 104 17.49 -8.17 0.33
C LYS A 104 17.85 -8.85 -0.99
N ILE A 105 16.92 -8.94 -1.93
CA ILE A 105 17.11 -9.55 -3.24
C ILE A 105 17.99 -8.67 -4.12
N PHE A 106 17.79 -7.34 -4.09
CA PHE A 106 18.58 -6.39 -4.88
C PHE A 106 20.08 -6.38 -4.52
N ARG A 107 20.46 -6.87 -3.34
CA ARG A 107 21.87 -7.02 -2.94
C ARG A 107 22.53 -8.25 -3.53
N ASN A 108 21.76 -9.27 -3.88
CA ASN A 108 22.24 -10.50 -4.48
C ASN A 108 22.28 -10.31 -6.01
N GLN A 109 23.37 -10.69 -6.63
CA GLN A 109 23.52 -10.65 -8.09
C GLN A 109 22.88 -11.91 -8.69
N PHE A 110 21.64 -11.80 -9.09
CA PHE A 110 20.93 -12.84 -9.85
C PHE A 110 21.03 -12.57 -11.35
N SER A 111 20.72 -13.59 -12.16
CA SER A 111 20.47 -13.37 -13.59
C SER A 111 19.28 -12.43 -13.79
N VAL A 112 19.30 -11.65 -14.87
CA VAL A 112 18.28 -10.62 -15.14
C VAL A 112 16.86 -11.19 -15.08
N ARG A 113 16.65 -12.41 -15.58
CA ARG A 113 15.33 -13.07 -15.58
C ARG A 113 14.89 -13.44 -14.16
N ALA A 114 15.75 -14.09 -13.39
CA ALA A 114 15.47 -14.47 -12.01
C ALA A 114 15.17 -13.24 -11.12
N GLU A 115 15.85 -12.12 -11.41
CA GLU A 115 15.63 -10.85 -10.70
C GLU A 115 14.19 -10.35 -10.85
N TYR A 116 13.62 -10.35 -12.05
CA TYR A 116 12.23 -9.91 -12.28
C TYR A 116 11.21 -10.85 -11.63
N GLU A 117 11.44 -12.16 -11.67
CA GLU A 117 10.59 -13.16 -11.01
C GLU A 117 10.56 -12.94 -9.49
N PHE A 118 11.72 -12.71 -8.87
CA PHE A 118 11.83 -12.42 -7.44
C PHE A 118 11.19 -11.06 -7.06
N TYR A 119 11.34 -10.03 -7.90
CA TYR A 119 10.69 -8.75 -7.63
C TYR A 119 9.17 -8.85 -7.75
N PHE A 120 8.68 -9.64 -8.69
CA PHE A 120 7.26 -9.94 -8.79
C PHE A 120 6.75 -10.63 -7.52
N LEU A 121 7.49 -11.61 -7.02
CA LEU A 121 7.17 -12.29 -5.75
C LEU A 121 7.14 -11.29 -4.57
N CYS A 122 8.09 -10.35 -4.49
CA CYS A 122 8.07 -9.31 -3.46
C CYS A 122 6.81 -8.45 -3.51
N GLY A 123 6.42 -8.01 -4.71
CA GLY A 123 5.20 -7.25 -4.92
C GLY A 123 3.94 -8.06 -4.56
N LEU A 124 3.89 -9.32 -4.97
CA LEU A 124 2.77 -10.22 -4.68
C LEU A 124 2.61 -10.44 -3.17
N VAL A 125 3.70 -10.75 -2.45
CA VAL A 125 3.69 -10.92 -0.99
C VAL A 125 3.23 -9.63 -0.30
N ALA A 126 3.72 -8.46 -0.75
CA ALA A 126 3.30 -7.17 -0.21
C ALA A 126 1.79 -6.94 -0.38
N VAL A 127 1.24 -7.23 -1.56
CA VAL A 127 -0.20 -7.16 -1.86
C VAL A 127 -1.00 -8.11 -0.95
N ILE A 128 -0.56 -9.35 -0.80
CA ILE A 128 -1.21 -10.35 0.07
C ILE A 128 -1.26 -9.84 1.52
N VAL A 129 -0.18 -9.27 2.04
CA VAL A 129 -0.13 -8.71 3.41
C VAL A 129 -1.19 -7.62 3.59
N ALA A 130 -1.32 -6.70 2.63
CA ALA A 130 -2.33 -5.65 2.69
C ALA A 130 -3.76 -6.22 2.66
N TYR A 131 -4.03 -7.22 1.82
CA TYR A 131 -5.33 -7.89 1.77
C TYR A 131 -5.65 -8.66 3.05
N ILE A 132 -4.68 -9.33 3.66
CA ILE A 132 -4.88 -10.00 4.96
C ILE A 132 -5.29 -8.99 6.03
N CYS A 133 -4.56 -7.88 6.15
CA CYS A 133 -4.88 -6.83 7.12
C CYS A 133 -6.27 -6.22 6.85
N GLY A 134 -6.57 -5.91 5.60
CA GLY A 134 -7.83 -5.30 5.19
C GLY A 134 -9.03 -6.19 5.44
N THR A 135 -8.96 -7.46 5.00
CA THR A 135 -10.06 -8.43 5.16
C THR A 135 -10.26 -8.84 6.61
N ALA A 136 -9.18 -9.01 7.37
CA ALA A 136 -9.26 -9.32 8.80
C ALA A 136 -9.96 -8.19 9.57
N TYR A 137 -9.57 -6.94 9.31
CA TYR A 137 -10.22 -5.79 9.92
C TYR A 137 -11.69 -5.67 9.51
N MET A 138 -11.99 -5.83 8.22
CA MET A 138 -13.34 -5.76 7.69
C MET A 138 -14.24 -6.84 8.29
N TYR A 139 -13.73 -8.04 8.53
CA TYR A 139 -14.44 -9.10 9.24
C TYR A 139 -14.75 -8.71 10.69
N VAL A 140 -13.76 -8.19 11.43
CA VAL A 140 -13.95 -7.70 12.81
C VAL A 140 -14.96 -6.55 12.84
N PHE A 141 -14.87 -5.63 11.87
CA PHE A 141 -15.78 -4.49 11.74
C PHE A 141 -17.25 -4.95 11.60
N PHE A 142 -17.54 -5.81 10.64
CA PHE A 142 -18.92 -6.29 10.43
C PHE A 142 -19.43 -7.18 11.55
N LYS A 143 -18.53 -7.87 12.24
CA LYS A 143 -18.94 -8.76 13.34
C LYS A 143 -19.22 -8.02 14.66
N TYR A 144 -18.47 -6.96 14.96
CA TYR A 144 -18.48 -6.34 16.30
C TYR A 144 -18.82 -4.85 16.33
N ILE A 145 -18.66 -4.13 15.23
CA ILE A 145 -18.74 -2.66 15.20
C ILE A 145 -19.99 -2.19 14.44
N SER A 146 -20.40 -2.89 13.39
CA SER A 146 -21.55 -2.49 12.56
C SER A 146 -22.86 -2.67 13.33
N ALA A 147 -23.56 -1.56 13.56
CA ALA A 147 -24.86 -1.54 14.25
C ALA A 147 -26.05 -1.85 13.33
N ASP A 148 -25.86 -1.90 12.02
CA ASP A 148 -26.93 -1.85 11.01
C ASP A 148 -27.51 -3.22 10.62
N GLY A 149 -27.52 -4.23 11.50
CA GLY A 149 -28.10 -5.53 11.18
C GLY A 149 -27.37 -6.32 10.07
N LEU A 150 -26.37 -5.73 9.42
CA LEU A 150 -25.40 -6.36 8.50
C LEU A 150 -24.39 -7.22 9.28
N SER A 151 -24.69 -7.53 10.52
CA SER A 151 -23.86 -8.09 11.57
C SER A 151 -23.35 -9.52 11.33
N SER A 152 -23.39 -10.01 10.11
CA SER A 152 -22.79 -11.31 9.78
C SER A 152 -22.42 -11.44 8.29
N TRP A 153 -21.56 -10.55 7.81
CA TRP A 153 -20.96 -10.82 6.51
C TRP A 153 -20.01 -12.02 6.63
N PRO A 154 -20.31 -13.15 6.01
CA PRO A 154 -19.40 -14.28 6.00
C PRO A 154 -18.10 -13.88 5.27
N ILE A 155 -17.00 -14.51 5.65
CA ILE A 155 -15.68 -14.27 5.04
C ILE A 155 -15.74 -14.36 3.50
N SER A 156 -16.54 -15.29 2.96
CA SER A 156 -16.73 -15.45 1.50
C SER A 156 -17.29 -14.19 0.83
N LYS A 157 -18.23 -13.51 1.49
CA LYS A 157 -18.81 -12.26 0.98
C LYS A 157 -17.79 -11.10 1.05
N ILE A 158 -17.00 -11.03 2.11
CA ILE A 158 -15.93 -10.03 2.26
C ILE A 158 -14.89 -10.22 1.14
N ILE A 159 -14.44 -11.46 0.92
CA ILE A 159 -13.48 -11.77 -0.16
C ILE A 159 -14.09 -11.43 -1.53
N GLY A 160 -15.35 -11.79 -1.76
CA GLY A 160 -16.05 -11.49 -3.01
C GLY A 160 -16.18 -10.01 -3.32
N THR A 161 -16.34 -9.17 -2.30
CA THR A 161 -16.55 -7.72 -2.46
C THR A 161 -15.27 -6.89 -2.33
N ALA A 162 -14.34 -7.30 -1.48
CA ALA A 162 -13.16 -6.49 -1.15
C ALA A 162 -11.84 -7.01 -1.74
N VAL A 163 -11.81 -8.22 -2.28
CA VAL A 163 -10.58 -8.81 -2.85
C VAL A 163 -10.77 -9.10 -4.35
N LEU A 164 -11.75 -9.90 -4.72
CA LEU A 164 -11.90 -10.40 -6.10
C LEU A 164 -11.98 -9.30 -7.16
N PRO A 165 -12.70 -8.18 -6.97
CA PRO A 165 -12.76 -7.11 -7.97
C PRO A 165 -11.44 -6.36 -8.17
N PHE A 166 -10.58 -6.35 -7.13
CA PHE A 166 -9.39 -5.51 -7.08
C PHE A 166 -8.10 -6.25 -7.39
N ILE A 167 -8.03 -7.57 -7.10
CA ILE A 167 -6.81 -8.37 -7.18
C ILE A 167 -6.20 -8.37 -8.57
N TRP A 168 -7.02 -8.42 -9.62
CA TRP A 168 -6.57 -8.40 -11.02
C TRP A 168 -5.80 -7.13 -11.35
N LYS A 169 -6.37 -5.98 -10.96
CA LYS A 169 -5.73 -4.68 -11.14
C LYS A 169 -4.40 -4.62 -10.38
N ASP A 170 -4.39 -5.06 -9.12
CA ASP A 170 -3.21 -4.95 -8.26
C ASP A 170 -2.09 -5.87 -8.73
N ILE A 171 -2.40 -7.11 -9.16
CA ILE A 171 -1.42 -8.01 -9.76
C ILE A 171 -0.87 -7.42 -11.08
N PHE A 172 -1.75 -6.90 -11.95
CA PHE A 172 -1.30 -6.29 -13.21
C PHE A 172 -0.38 -5.09 -12.98
N LEU A 173 -0.67 -4.28 -11.96
CA LEU A 173 0.13 -3.10 -11.63
C LEU A 173 1.48 -3.42 -10.96
N ILE A 174 1.72 -4.67 -10.52
CA ILE A 174 3.04 -5.08 -10.02
C ILE A 174 4.10 -4.95 -11.13
N PHE A 175 3.78 -5.26 -12.38
CA PHE A 175 4.73 -5.19 -13.50
C PHE A 175 5.31 -3.78 -13.71
N PRO A 176 4.50 -2.72 -13.93
CA PRO A 176 5.02 -1.37 -14.04
C PRO A 176 5.72 -0.89 -12.76
N ILE A 177 5.26 -1.32 -11.57
CA ILE A 177 5.90 -0.99 -10.29
C ILE A 177 7.34 -1.51 -10.26
N ILE A 178 7.58 -2.76 -10.62
CA ILE A 178 8.91 -3.37 -10.65
C ILE A 178 9.82 -2.59 -11.62
N TYR A 179 9.33 -2.31 -12.82
CA TYR A 179 10.07 -1.56 -13.82
C TYR A 179 10.46 -0.18 -13.31
N MET A 180 9.50 0.55 -12.73
CA MET A 180 9.72 1.88 -12.15
C MET A 180 10.67 1.83 -10.95
N ALA A 181 10.47 0.90 -10.02
CA ALA A 181 11.32 0.76 -8.84
C ALA A 181 12.77 0.48 -9.21
N LYS A 182 13.01 -0.43 -10.17
CA LYS A 182 14.35 -0.77 -10.65
C LYS A 182 15.01 0.44 -11.33
N ARG A 183 14.31 1.11 -12.23
CA ARG A 183 14.85 2.26 -12.97
C ARG A 183 15.15 3.45 -12.07
N LEU A 184 14.24 3.80 -11.19
CA LEU A 184 14.41 4.90 -10.25
C LEU A 184 15.53 4.62 -9.24
N LYS A 185 15.63 3.40 -8.72
CA LYS A 185 16.69 3.02 -7.78
C LYS A 185 18.08 3.05 -8.41
N TYR A 186 18.17 2.73 -9.70
CA TYR A 186 19.41 2.86 -10.46
C TYR A 186 19.84 4.34 -10.63
N LEU A 187 18.89 5.24 -10.87
CA LEU A 187 19.16 6.68 -10.99
C LEU A 187 19.58 7.30 -9.65
N THR A 188 18.95 6.93 -8.55
CA THR A 188 19.27 7.46 -7.21
C THR A 188 20.60 6.94 -6.66
N ARG A 189 21.14 5.84 -7.16
CA ARG A 189 22.48 5.36 -6.79
C ARG A 189 23.62 6.06 -7.54
N ARG A 190 23.33 6.65 -8.72
CA ARG A 190 24.32 7.39 -9.53
C ARG A 190 24.42 8.87 -9.17
N ALA A 191 23.43 9.41 -8.45
CA ALA A 191 23.42 10.77 -7.94
C ALA A 191 23.97 10.87 -6.52
#